data_66fa66c457d791e8ca83acfa876f06c6
#
_entry.id   66fa66c457d791e8ca83acfa876f06c6
#
_cell.length_a   1.000
_cell.length_b   1.000
_cell.length_c   1.000
_cell.angle_alpha   90.00
_cell.angle_beta   90.00
_cell.angle_gamma   90.00
#
_symmetry.space_group_name_H-M   'P 1'
#
loop_
_entity.id
_entity.type
_entity.pdbx_description
1 polymer ?
#
loop_
_entity_poly.entity_id
_entity_poly.type
_entity_poly.pdbx_seq_one_letter_code
_entity_poly.pdbx_strand_id
1 'polypeptide(L)'
;TDMLNRAVAALKQGKHLDVVDLTQPLGIGTEINLRTPALLPDAYCPDVHERLTLYKRLANCDSAEELSAMQEELIDRYGEMPAQTLALMETHRLRLAGRTLGLAKLDAGPQAIQVQLVKNPPIDPADIILLIQSDRSFKLAGPDKLTWHKPTAALKDRVAAVKELFKRLKPK
;
A
#
# COMPACT_ATOMS: atom_id res chain seq x y z
N THR A 1 1.95 23.49 -7.24
CA THR A 1 2.41 23.89 -8.55
C THR A 1 3.20 22.81 -9.25
N ASP A 2 4.14 22.12 -8.58
CA ASP A 2 4.87 21.01 -9.19
C ASP A 2 3.94 19.87 -9.59
N MET A 3 2.94 19.56 -8.79
CA MET A 3 1.95 18.55 -9.10
C MET A 3 1.14 18.93 -10.33
N LEU A 4 0.73 20.17 -10.41
CA LEU A 4 -0.02 20.68 -11.55
C LEU A 4 0.85 20.66 -12.82
N ASN A 5 2.11 21.06 -12.70
CA ASN A 5 3.05 21.06 -13.82
C ASN A 5 3.30 19.64 -14.34
N ARG A 6 3.41 18.66 -13.44
CA ARG A 6 3.57 17.26 -13.82
C ARG A 6 2.34 16.72 -14.54
N ALA A 7 1.15 17.06 -14.06
CA ALA A 7 -0.09 16.64 -14.69
C ALA A 7 -0.23 17.25 -16.09
N VAL A 8 0.09 18.54 -16.23
CA VAL A 8 0.04 19.22 -17.52
C VAL A 8 1.08 18.65 -18.48
N ALA A 9 2.30 18.38 -17.99
CA ALA A 9 3.35 17.79 -18.81
C ALA A 9 2.95 16.40 -19.30
N ALA A 10 2.35 15.56 -18.42
CA ALA A 10 1.90 14.23 -18.78
C ALA A 10 0.81 14.30 -19.85
N LEU A 11 -0.12 15.22 -19.72
CA LEU A 11 -1.19 15.42 -20.69
C LEU A 11 -0.64 15.90 -22.03
N LYS A 12 0.32 16.82 -22.02
CA LYS A 12 0.97 17.32 -23.24
C LYS A 12 1.75 16.25 -23.97
N GLN A 13 2.31 15.30 -23.22
CA GLN A 13 3.05 14.19 -23.81
C GLN A 13 2.14 13.06 -24.29
N GLY A 14 0.82 13.21 -24.12
CA GLY A 14 -0.12 12.20 -24.50
C GLY A 14 -0.14 10.98 -23.60
N LYS A 15 0.48 11.09 -22.44
CA LYS A 15 0.46 10.02 -21.46
C LYS A 15 -0.85 10.04 -20.71
N HIS A 16 -1.45 8.88 -20.58
CA HIS A 16 -2.63 8.75 -19.74
C HIS A 16 -2.23 8.80 -18.28
N LEU A 17 -2.99 9.57 -17.50
CA LEU A 17 -2.87 9.46 -16.06
C LEU A 17 -3.45 8.11 -15.68
N ASP A 18 -2.59 7.16 -15.47
CA ASP A 18 -2.98 5.83 -15.07
C ASP A 18 -3.62 5.88 -13.67
N VAL A 19 -4.57 5.00 -13.43
CA VAL A 19 -5.19 4.81 -12.12
C VAL A 19 -4.11 4.54 -11.06
N VAL A 20 -3.07 3.80 -11.44
CA VAL A 20 -1.95 3.51 -10.54
C VAL A 20 -1.27 4.78 -10.07
N ASP A 21 -1.09 5.75 -10.97
CA ASP A 21 -0.43 7.02 -10.62
C ASP A 21 -1.26 7.84 -9.64
N LEU A 22 -2.60 7.72 -9.70
CA LEU A 22 -3.49 8.44 -8.79
C LEU A 22 -3.59 7.78 -7.43
N THR A 23 -3.34 6.47 -7.33
CA THR A 23 -3.38 5.76 -6.06
C THR A 23 -2.07 5.81 -5.30
N GLN A 24 -0.98 6.18 -5.97
CA GLN A 24 0.34 6.30 -5.33
C GLN A 24 0.55 7.71 -4.82
N PRO A 25 1.13 7.88 -3.63
CA PRO A 25 1.48 9.21 -3.14
C PRO A 25 2.48 9.86 -4.08
N LEU A 26 2.22 11.12 -4.42
CA LEU A 26 3.15 11.89 -5.23
C LEU A 26 4.37 12.25 -4.39
N GLY A 27 5.52 11.71 -4.76
CA GLY A 27 6.76 11.97 -4.06
C GLY A 27 7.17 10.85 -3.12
N ILE A 28 7.61 11.21 -1.92
CA ILE A 28 8.13 10.27 -0.93
C ILE A 28 6.97 9.60 -0.19
N GLY A 29 6.85 8.29 -0.35
CA GLY A 29 5.83 7.53 0.36
C GLY A 29 6.12 6.05 0.30
N THR A 30 5.43 5.31 1.15
CA THR A 30 5.52 3.86 1.16
C THR A 30 4.72 3.28 0.01
N GLU A 31 5.35 2.47 -0.81
CA GLU A 31 4.69 1.78 -1.92
C GLU A 31 4.29 0.38 -1.46
N ILE A 32 3.00 0.06 -1.59
CA ILE A 32 2.46 -1.25 -1.21
C ILE A 32 1.92 -1.94 -2.46
N ASN A 33 2.40 -3.15 -2.72
CA ASN A 33 1.92 -3.97 -3.82
C ASN A 33 1.47 -5.33 -3.28
N LEU A 34 0.17 -5.57 -3.30
CA LEU A 34 -0.41 -6.83 -2.84
C LEU A 34 -0.60 -7.84 -3.97
N ARG A 35 -0.16 -7.50 -5.18
CA ARG A 35 -0.29 -8.33 -6.39
C ARG A 35 -1.72 -8.79 -6.63
N THR A 36 -2.64 -7.86 -6.40
CA THR A 36 -4.08 -8.08 -6.59
C THR A 36 -4.65 -6.78 -7.16
N PRO A 37 -5.62 -6.84 -8.08
CA PRO A 37 -6.25 -5.63 -8.59
C PRO A 37 -6.82 -4.79 -7.45
N ALA A 38 -6.40 -3.53 -7.35
CA ALA A 38 -6.81 -2.59 -6.31
C ALA A 38 -7.34 -1.34 -7.00
N LEU A 39 -8.66 -1.27 -7.18
CA LEU A 39 -9.28 -0.19 -7.96
C LEU A 39 -10.75 -0.03 -7.61
N LEU A 40 -11.33 1.06 -8.14
CA LEU A 40 -12.77 1.30 -8.09
C LEU A 40 -13.36 0.89 -9.45
N PRO A 41 -14.07 -0.27 -9.51
CA PRO A 41 -14.65 -0.71 -10.78
C PRO A 41 -15.71 0.24 -11.31
N ASP A 42 -15.87 0.28 -12.63
CA ASP A 42 -16.93 1.06 -13.28
C ASP A 42 -18.32 0.69 -12.78
N ALA A 43 -18.53 -0.60 -12.56
CA ALA A 43 -19.81 -1.09 -12.07
C ALA A 43 -20.13 -0.60 -10.67
N TYR A 44 -19.10 -0.35 -9.85
CA TYR A 44 -19.28 0.14 -8.49
C TYR A 44 -19.41 1.67 -8.45
N CYS A 45 -18.56 2.37 -9.20
CA CYS A 45 -18.57 3.83 -9.28
C CYS A 45 -18.51 4.25 -10.76
N PRO A 46 -19.68 4.41 -11.43
CA PRO A 46 -19.71 4.66 -12.88
C PRO A 46 -19.14 6.01 -13.32
N ASP A 47 -19.25 7.04 -12.48
CA ASP A 47 -18.80 8.38 -12.84
C ASP A 47 -17.27 8.49 -12.77
N VAL A 48 -16.65 8.82 -13.91
CA VAL A 48 -15.19 8.95 -14.01
C VAL A 48 -14.67 10.06 -13.09
N HIS A 49 -15.35 11.19 -13.04
CA HIS A 49 -14.95 12.31 -12.18
C HIS A 49 -14.99 11.94 -10.71
N GLU A 50 -16.02 11.24 -10.29
CA GLU A 50 -16.13 10.79 -8.91
C GLU A 50 -15.03 9.78 -8.59
N ARG A 51 -14.75 8.83 -9.49
CA ARG A 51 -13.65 7.89 -9.28
C ARG A 51 -12.32 8.59 -9.09
N LEU A 52 -12.01 9.56 -9.95
CA LEU A 52 -10.75 10.31 -9.83
C LEU A 52 -10.68 11.10 -8.53
N THR A 53 -11.79 11.70 -8.12
CA THR A 53 -11.86 12.43 -6.86
C THR A 53 -11.62 11.49 -5.67
N LEU A 54 -12.25 10.30 -5.70
CA LEU A 54 -12.10 9.31 -4.64
C LEU A 54 -10.67 8.77 -4.56
N TYR A 55 -10.02 8.53 -5.71
CA TYR A 55 -8.63 8.11 -5.72
C TYR A 55 -7.73 9.17 -5.07
N LYS A 56 -7.95 10.43 -5.38
CA LYS A 56 -7.17 11.52 -4.78
C LYS A 56 -7.40 11.62 -3.28
N ARG A 57 -8.65 11.50 -2.86
CA ARG A 57 -9.01 11.56 -1.44
C ARG A 57 -8.36 10.41 -0.67
N LEU A 58 -8.38 9.20 -1.24
CA LEU A 58 -7.72 8.04 -0.63
C LEU A 58 -6.21 8.26 -0.50
N ALA A 59 -5.59 8.76 -1.55
CA ALA A 59 -4.14 9.02 -1.55
C ALA A 59 -3.74 10.10 -0.55
N ASN A 60 -4.66 11.01 -0.23
CA ASN A 60 -4.41 12.11 0.70
C ASN A 60 -4.77 11.77 2.15
N CYS A 61 -5.34 10.60 2.41
CA CYS A 61 -5.61 10.17 3.78
C CYS A 61 -4.30 9.94 4.54
N ASP A 62 -4.20 10.54 5.72
CA ASP A 62 -3.01 10.45 6.56
C ASP A 62 -3.22 9.61 7.82
N SER A 63 -4.43 9.12 8.05
CA SER A 63 -4.74 8.33 9.24
C SER A 63 -5.72 7.20 8.93
N ALA A 64 -5.71 6.18 9.78
CA ALA A 64 -6.64 5.06 9.66
C ALA A 64 -8.08 5.53 9.84
N GLU A 65 -8.31 6.55 10.67
CA GLU A 65 -9.62 7.13 10.91
C GLU A 65 -10.17 7.77 9.63
N GLU A 66 -9.34 8.50 8.89
CA GLU A 66 -9.73 9.10 7.62
C GLU A 66 -10.10 8.02 6.59
N LEU A 67 -9.34 6.94 6.53
CA LEU A 67 -9.64 5.82 5.64
C LEU A 67 -10.94 5.14 6.03
N SER A 68 -11.19 4.95 7.33
CA SER A 68 -12.43 4.34 7.81
C SER A 68 -13.64 5.20 7.47
N ALA A 69 -13.52 6.52 7.59
CA ALA A 69 -14.57 7.46 7.22
C ALA A 69 -14.87 7.37 5.72
N MET A 70 -13.85 7.26 4.88
CA MET A 70 -14.02 7.07 3.44
C MET A 70 -14.68 5.75 3.11
N GLN A 71 -14.32 4.69 3.83
CA GLN A 71 -14.93 3.38 3.63
C GLN A 71 -16.42 3.43 3.91
N GLU A 72 -16.82 4.07 5.01
CA GLU A 72 -18.22 4.26 5.35
C GLU A 72 -18.96 5.07 4.28
N GLU A 73 -18.34 6.14 3.80
CA GLU A 73 -18.93 6.96 2.74
C GLU A 73 -19.15 6.14 1.46
N LEU A 74 -18.18 5.32 1.07
CA LEU A 74 -18.30 4.48 -0.12
C LEU A 74 -19.43 3.48 0.02
N ILE A 75 -19.55 2.85 1.18
CA ILE A 75 -20.61 1.88 1.45
C ILE A 75 -21.98 2.58 1.42
N ASP A 76 -22.08 3.77 2.00
CA ASP A 76 -23.34 4.54 2.03
C ASP A 76 -23.76 4.98 0.64
N ARG A 77 -22.81 5.36 -0.22
CA ARG A 77 -23.11 5.91 -1.55
C ARG A 77 -23.27 4.82 -2.61
N TYR A 78 -22.47 3.76 -2.55
CA TYR A 78 -22.38 2.77 -3.62
C TYR A 78 -22.71 1.36 -3.17
N GLY A 79 -22.90 1.11 -1.88
CA GLY A 79 -23.19 -0.20 -1.34
C GLY A 79 -21.93 -0.98 -0.98
N GLU A 80 -22.09 -2.28 -0.82
CA GLU A 80 -21.00 -3.17 -0.42
C GLU A 80 -19.82 -3.10 -1.41
N MET A 81 -18.61 -2.97 -0.87
CA MET A 81 -17.41 -2.83 -1.70
C MET A 81 -17.03 -4.15 -2.37
N PRO A 82 -16.75 -4.14 -3.68
CA PRO A 82 -16.22 -5.33 -4.35
C PRO A 82 -14.79 -5.64 -3.91
N ALA A 83 -14.32 -6.83 -4.26
CA ALA A 83 -12.98 -7.30 -3.86
C ALA A 83 -11.86 -6.32 -4.26
N GLN A 84 -11.95 -5.75 -5.46
CA GLN A 84 -10.93 -4.78 -5.94
C GLN A 84 -10.91 -3.51 -5.10
N THR A 85 -12.06 -3.06 -4.62
CA THR A 85 -12.15 -1.87 -3.77
C THR A 85 -11.68 -2.17 -2.36
N LEU A 86 -11.98 -3.35 -1.83
CA LEU A 86 -11.43 -3.79 -0.54
C LEU A 86 -9.90 -3.86 -0.60
N ALA A 87 -9.35 -4.38 -1.71
CA ALA A 87 -7.91 -4.43 -1.91
C ALA A 87 -7.31 -3.01 -1.94
N LEU A 88 -7.99 -2.06 -2.57
CA LEU A 88 -7.57 -0.67 -2.61
C LEU A 88 -7.51 -0.05 -1.21
N MET A 89 -8.57 -0.28 -0.41
CA MET A 89 -8.62 0.22 0.96
C MET A 89 -7.50 -0.38 1.83
N GLU A 90 -7.29 -1.69 1.72
CA GLU A 90 -6.24 -2.35 2.49
C GLU A 90 -4.85 -1.89 2.06
N THR A 91 -4.64 -1.63 0.77
CA THR A 91 -3.38 -1.09 0.27
C THR A 91 -3.05 0.24 0.96
N HIS A 92 -4.03 1.12 1.09
CA HIS A 92 -3.83 2.40 1.75
C HIS A 92 -3.62 2.26 3.26
N ARG A 93 -4.32 1.34 3.91
CA ARG A 93 -4.10 1.07 5.34
C ARG A 93 -2.68 0.58 5.60
N LEU A 94 -2.20 -0.34 4.76
CA LEU A 94 -0.85 -0.87 4.88
C LEU A 94 0.20 0.19 4.55
N ARG A 95 -0.10 1.07 3.60
CA ARG A 95 0.77 2.20 3.28
C ARG A 95 1.01 3.08 4.50
N LEU A 96 -0.05 3.43 5.22
CA LEU A 96 0.06 4.26 6.41
C LEU A 96 0.84 3.56 7.53
N ALA A 97 0.55 2.28 7.75
CA ALA A 97 1.26 1.49 8.75
C ALA A 97 2.75 1.32 8.39
N GLY A 98 3.03 1.05 7.11
CA GLY A 98 4.40 0.89 6.63
C GLY A 98 5.21 2.17 6.71
N ARG A 99 4.58 3.32 6.47
CA ARG A 99 5.22 4.62 6.61
C ARG A 99 5.77 4.83 8.02
N THR A 100 4.99 4.45 9.01
CA THR A 100 5.41 4.54 10.42
C THR A 100 6.62 3.65 10.71
N LEU A 101 6.74 2.52 10.02
CA LEU A 101 7.86 1.59 10.19
C LEU A 101 9.08 1.94 9.34
N GLY A 102 8.98 2.97 8.50
CA GLY A 102 10.08 3.35 7.62
C GLY A 102 10.25 2.43 6.42
N LEU A 103 9.14 1.90 5.90
CA LEU A 103 9.18 1.08 4.69
C LEU A 103 9.16 1.96 3.47
N ALA A 104 10.06 1.69 2.52
CA ALA A 104 10.05 2.34 1.21
C ALA A 104 9.11 1.59 0.26
N LYS A 105 9.13 0.26 0.32
CA LYS A 105 8.34 -0.57 -0.58
C LYS A 105 8.02 -1.91 0.09
N LEU A 106 6.82 -2.41 -0.17
CA LEU A 106 6.42 -3.75 0.23
C LEU A 106 5.78 -4.44 -0.97
N ASP A 107 6.25 -5.63 -1.29
CA ASP A 107 5.72 -6.46 -2.37
C ASP A 107 5.28 -7.79 -1.77
N ALA A 108 3.98 -7.98 -1.66
CA ALA A 108 3.39 -9.19 -1.08
C ALA A 108 2.87 -10.10 -2.17
N GLY A 109 3.65 -11.13 -2.51
CA GLY A 109 3.28 -12.13 -3.48
C GLY A 109 2.68 -13.37 -2.84
N PRO A 110 2.24 -14.34 -3.66
CA PRO A 110 1.61 -15.56 -3.14
C PRO A 110 2.56 -16.50 -2.42
N GLN A 111 3.88 -16.34 -2.60
CA GLN A 111 4.87 -17.24 -1.99
C GLN A 111 5.76 -16.54 -0.98
N ALA A 112 5.93 -15.23 -1.11
CA ALA A 112 6.83 -14.48 -0.24
C ALA A 112 6.42 -13.01 -0.18
N ILE A 113 6.79 -12.37 0.93
CA ILE A 113 6.61 -10.93 1.12
C ILE A 113 8.00 -10.31 1.19
N GLN A 114 8.26 -9.35 0.30
CA GLN A 114 9.54 -8.64 0.27
C GLN A 114 9.33 -7.21 0.72
N VAL A 115 10.20 -6.76 1.63
CA VAL A 115 10.14 -5.43 2.22
C VAL A 115 11.44 -4.71 1.94
N GLN A 116 11.36 -3.46 1.49
CA GLN A 116 12.50 -2.58 1.36
C GLN A 116 12.36 -1.43 2.35
N LEU A 117 13.38 -1.23 3.17
CA LEU A 117 13.38 -0.18 4.19
C LEU A 117 13.98 1.10 3.62
N VAL A 118 13.55 2.23 4.17
CA VAL A 118 14.19 3.51 3.85
C VAL A 118 15.57 3.56 4.49
N LYS A 119 16.38 4.54 4.08
CA LYS A 119 17.67 4.79 4.73
C LYS A 119 17.41 5.25 6.17
N ASN A 120 18.07 4.64 7.13
CA ASN A 120 17.92 4.92 8.56
C ASN A 120 16.47 4.73 9.04
N PRO A 121 15.92 3.51 8.93
CA PRO A 121 14.54 3.25 9.37
C PRO A 121 14.42 3.33 10.90
N PRO A 122 13.21 3.62 11.43
CA PRO A 122 13.00 3.68 12.89
C PRO A 122 12.94 2.31 13.56
N ILE A 123 13.44 1.28 12.90
CA ILE A 123 13.49 -0.08 13.43
C ILE A 123 14.92 -0.38 13.87
N ASP A 124 15.07 -0.98 15.06
CA ASP A 124 16.39 -1.36 15.54
C ASP A 124 16.96 -2.49 14.67
N PRO A 125 18.16 -2.34 14.09
CA PRO A 125 18.78 -3.41 13.31
C PRO A 125 18.91 -4.71 14.09
N ALA A 126 19.09 -4.65 15.41
CA ALA A 126 19.17 -5.84 16.24
C ALA A 126 17.87 -6.64 16.21
N ASP A 127 16.72 -5.97 16.17
CA ASP A 127 15.41 -6.64 16.10
C ASP A 127 15.25 -7.40 14.79
N ILE A 128 15.75 -6.84 13.70
CA ILE A 128 15.73 -7.50 12.39
C ILE A 128 16.59 -8.75 12.41
N ILE A 129 17.79 -8.65 12.99
CA ILE A 129 18.71 -9.78 13.11
C ILE A 129 18.10 -10.88 13.97
N LEU A 130 17.49 -10.53 15.09
CA LEU A 130 16.80 -11.50 15.95
C LEU A 130 15.67 -12.21 15.22
N LEU A 131 14.92 -11.47 14.41
CA LEU A 131 13.84 -12.04 13.62
C LEU A 131 14.35 -13.08 12.64
N ILE A 132 15.43 -12.78 11.94
CA ILE A 132 16.06 -13.69 10.97
C ILE A 132 16.61 -14.93 11.67
N GLN A 133 17.20 -14.76 12.85
CA GLN A 133 17.73 -15.88 13.62
C GLN A 133 16.66 -16.76 14.23
N SER A 134 15.53 -16.16 14.62
CA SER A 134 14.45 -16.90 15.28
C SER A 134 13.51 -17.59 14.29
N ASP A 135 13.44 -17.13 13.06
CA ASP A 135 12.54 -17.67 12.04
C ASP A 135 13.27 -17.81 10.70
N ARG A 136 13.46 -19.05 10.28
CA ARG A 136 14.18 -19.38 9.05
C ARG A 136 13.46 -18.90 7.78
N SER A 137 12.17 -18.57 7.91
CA SER A 137 11.40 -18.04 6.79
C SER A 137 11.84 -16.63 6.38
N PHE A 138 12.54 -15.94 7.28
CA PHE A 138 13.05 -14.60 7.01
C PHE A 138 14.48 -14.65 6.49
N LYS A 139 14.75 -13.89 5.43
CA LYS A 139 16.08 -13.77 4.85
C LYS A 139 16.35 -12.33 4.44
N LEU A 140 17.60 -11.89 4.59
CA LEU A 140 18.01 -10.60 4.04
C LEU A 140 18.36 -10.77 2.57
N ALA A 141 17.75 -9.95 1.72
CA ALA A 141 18.01 -9.92 0.28
C ALA A 141 18.98 -8.80 -0.10
N GLY A 142 19.46 -8.04 0.91
CA GLY A 142 20.35 -6.90 0.75
C GLY A 142 20.43 -6.14 2.05
N PRO A 143 21.18 -5.02 2.13
CA PRO A 143 21.36 -4.29 3.39
C PRO A 143 20.04 -3.65 3.89
N ASP A 144 19.10 -3.41 3.00
CA ASP A 144 17.83 -2.75 3.32
C ASP A 144 16.61 -3.54 2.87
N LYS A 145 16.80 -4.81 2.47
CA LYS A 145 15.71 -5.66 1.98
C LYS A 145 15.55 -6.90 2.82
N LEU A 146 14.31 -7.19 3.21
CA LEU A 146 13.96 -8.36 3.99
C LEU A 146 12.93 -9.18 3.21
N THR A 147 13.14 -10.47 3.11
CA THR A 147 12.20 -11.39 2.45
C THR A 147 11.65 -12.37 3.48
N TRP A 148 10.33 -12.50 3.53
CA TRP A 148 9.63 -13.47 4.38
C TRP A 148 8.94 -14.49 3.50
N HIS A 149 9.43 -15.72 3.52
CA HIS A 149 8.84 -16.81 2.74
C HIS A 149 7.62 -17.36 3.47
N LYS A 150 6.46 -16.91 3.01
CA LYS A 150 5.17 -17.35 3.57
C LYS A 150 4.15 -17.47 2.45
N PRO A 151 3.52 -18.63 2.28
CA PRO A 151 2.48 -18.78 1.27
C PRO A 151 1.22 -18.00 1.65
N THR A 152 0.73 -17.18 0.71
CA THR A 152 -0.48 -16.36 0.89
C THR A 152 -1.23 -16.33 -0.44
N ALA A 153 -2.05 -17.34 -0.69
CA ALA A 153 -2.76 -17.46 -1.96
C ALA A 153 -3.90 -16.44 -2.07
N ALA A 154 -4.66 -16.24 -0.99
CA ALA A 154 -5.79 -15.32 -0.98
C ALA A 154 -5.37 -13.94 -0.47
N LEU A 155 -6.09 -12.90 -0.94
CA LEU A 155 -5.84 -11.52 -0.49
C LEU A 155 -5.97 -11.40 1.03
N LYS A 156 -6.99 -12.03 1.61
CA LYS A 156 -7.23 -11.99 3.06
C LYS A 156 -6.01 -12.52 3.83
N ASP A 157 -5.46 -13.65 3.40
CA ASP A 157 -4.27 -14.25 4.02
C ASP A 157 -3.06 -13.34 3.84
N ARG A 158 -2.94 -12.72 2.68
CA ARG A 158 -1.82 -11.84 2.37
C ARG A 158 -1.84 -10.58 3.23
N VAL A 159 -3.00 -9.97 3.40
CA VAL A 159 -3.18 -8.80 4.26
C VAL A 159 -2.87 -9.17 5.71
N ALA A 160 -3.38 -10.31 6.18
CA ALA A 160 -3.12 -10.77 7.54
C ALA A 160 -1.62 -11.01 7.78
N ALA A 161 -0.94 -11.61 6.79
CA ALA A 161 0.50 -11.85 6.87
C ALA A 161 1.30 -10.55 6.95
N VAL A 162 0.93 -9.55 6.14
CA VAL A 162 1.60 -8.25 6.16
C VAL A 162 1.40 -7.57 7.51
N LYS A 163 0.19 -7.61 8.07
CA LYS A 163 -0.09 -7.05 9.39
C LYS A 163 0.72 -7.74 10.49
N GLU A 164 0.87 -9.06 10.40
CA GLU A 164 1.71 -9.81 11.33
C GLU A 164 3.18 -9.39 11.21
N LEU A 165 3.66 -9.24 9.98
CA LEU A 165 5.03 -8.77 9.73
C LEU A 165 5.26 -7.40 10.36
N PHE A 166 4.30 -6.48 10.20
CA PHE A 166 4.40 -5.14 10.77
C PHE A 166 4.44 -5.17 12.30
N LYS A 167 3.73 -6.11 12.92
CA LYS A 167 3.79 -6.28 14.39
C LYS A 167 5.16 -6.76 14.85
N ARG A 168 5.82 -7.59 14.04
CA ARG A 168 7.16 -8.09 14.33
C ARG A 168 8.23 -7.04 14.10
N LEU A 169 8.01 -6.11 13.15
CA LEU A 169 8.92 -5.01 12.84
C LEU A 169 8.50 -3.74 13.60
N LYS A 170 8.51 -3.78 14.92
CA LYS A 170 8.08 -2.66 15.72
C LYS A 170 9.05 -1.48 15.59
N PRO A 171 8.55 -0.23 15.50
CA PRO A 171 9.43 0.94 15.50
C PRO A 171 10.03 1.15 16.89
N LYS A 172 11.18 1.81 16.92
CA LYS A 172 11.83 2.18 18.17
C LYS A 172 10.93 3.06 19.02
#